data_81ba2e3df1d945d412aca65700f48563
#
_entry.id   81ba2e3df1d945d412aca65700f48563
#
_cell.length_a   1.000
_cell.length_b   1.000
_cell.length_c   1.000
_cell.angle_alpha   90.00
_cell.angle_beta   90.00
_cell.angle_gamma   90.00
#
_symmetry.space_group_name_H-M   'P 1'
#
loop_
_entity.id
_entity.type
_entity.pdbx_description
1 polymer ?
#
loop_
_entity_poly.entity_id
_entity_poly.type
_entity_poly.pdbx_seq_one_letter_code
_entity_poly.pdbx_strand_id
1 'polypeptide(L)'
;HYYDPTQMPANNSWWKKYFKTGIDVVCDNTRPMMVHFTREQMVNNNITTIGDNSDFSILTGEAYDEASKPAYIFNDRIINRDVTCMNGYIQQLQDVLLPPGNMAQVLRDENETSIFSRMLDYFAAPYYDAATTNQYNDWAVANNAPLKDSIFQVRYLSSRSQNASLVVDPSGNTMGQGRYLAYDPGWNQYYPAHANTSSIDYSITDMGAMFVPCDAAIKKYFLPGGNGAFLIDIYGTKENTEANLLENLDSMYVKNPQVISAFIKNLQKNSFVETVPSKFASIINDASENM
;
A
#
# COMPACT_ATOMS: atom_id res chain seq x y z
N HIS A 1 -4.15 14.45 11.59
CA HIS A 1 -4.32 13.10 12.14
C HIS A 1 -3.17 12.79 13.07
N TYR A 2 -3.45 12.57 14.35
CA TYR A 2 -2.42 12.15 15.31
C TYR A 2 -1.97 10.71 14.98
N TYR A 3 -0.67 10.47 14.96
CA TYR A 3 -0.08 9.17 14.71
C TYR A 3 0.77 8.74 15.91
N ASP A 4 0.49 7.57 16.43
CA ASP A 4 1.27 6.94 17.49
C ASP A 4 2.39 6.08 16.86
N PRO A 5 3.64 6.52 16.95
CA PRO A 5 4.75 5.80 16.35
C PRO A 5 5.22 4.58 17.16
N THR A 6 4.62 4.27 18.31
CA THR A 6 5.03 3.13 19.15
C THR A 6 4.83 1.78 18.45
N GLN A 7 3.99 1.73 17.41
CA GLN A 7 3.80 0.54 16.58
C GLN A 7 4.98 0.26 15.65
N MET A 8 5.83 1.27 15.39
CA MET A 8 7.02 1.10 14.57
C MET A 8 8.08 0.28 15.28
N PRO A 9 8.92 -0.50 14.56
CA PRO A 9 10.03 -1.21 15.16
C PRO A 9 10.93 -0.27 15.98
N ALA A 10 11.25 -0.64 17.20
CA ALA A 10 12.02 0.19 18.14
C ALA A 10 13.42 0.58 17.62
N ASN A 11 13.97 -0.21 16.71
CA ASN A 11 15.24 0.05 16.03
C ASN A 11 15.12 0.94 14.79
N ASN A 12 13.91 1.35 14.39
CA ASN A 12 13.73 2.33 13.33
C ASN A 12 14.14 3.72 13.84
N SER A 13 15.32 4.18 13.44
CA SER A 13 15.93 5.42 13.92
C SER A 13 15.13 6.68 13.57
N TRP A 14 14.33 6.65 12.48
CA TRP A 14 13.53 7.78 12.03
C TRP A 14 12.39 8.11 12.99
N TRP A 15 11.79 7.07 13.60
CA TRP A 15 10.67 7.21 14.51
C TRP A 15 11.06 7.38 15.96
N LYS A 16 12.25 6.96 16.34
CA LYS A 16 12.71 6.89 17.73
C LYS A 16 12.53 8.19 18.51
N LYS A 17 12.77 9.33 17.87
CA LYS A 17 12.63 10.65 18.50
C LYS A 17 11.18 11.04 18.81
N TYR A 18 10.23 10.39 18.15
CA TYR A 18 8.80 10.68 18.28
C TYR A 18 8.03 9.70 19.16
N PHE A 19 8.66 8.65 19.66
CA PHE A 19 7.97 7.63 20.46
C PHE A 19 7.30 8.17 21.72
N LYS A 20 7.76 9.29 22.26
CA LYS A 20 7.17 9.90 23.47
C LYS A 20 6.10 10.94 23.16
N THR A 21 6.19 11.60 22.03
CA THR A 21 5.35 12.77 21.70
C THR A 21 4.28 12.47 20.69
N GLY A 22 4.47 11.41 19.89
CA GLY A 22 3.70 11.22 18.65
C GLY A 22 3.98 12.32 17.64
N ILE A 23 3.35 12.24 16.50
CA ILE A 23 3.39 13.26 15.45
C ILE A 23 2.02 13.42 14.79
N ASP A 24 1.79 14.57 14.18
CA ASP A 24 0.68 14.74 13.26
C ASP A 24 1.08 14.29 11.85
N VAL A 25 0.28 13.43 11.25
CA VAL A 25 0.48 12.98 9.87
C VAL A 25 -0.68 13.37 8.98
N VAL A 26 -0.35 13.65 7.73
CA VAL A 26 -1.37 13.80 6.69
C VAL A 26 -1.91 12.42 6.33
N CYS A 27 -3.24 12.32 6.20
CA CYS A 27 -3.82 11.13 5.59
C CYS A 27 -3.49 11.12 4.10
N ASP A 28 -3.33 9.92 3.55
CA ASP A 28 -3.25 9.77 2.09
C ASP A 28 -4.55 10.35 1.48
N ASN A 29 -4.41 11.47 0.79
CA ASN A 29 -5.50 12.16 0.12
C ASN A 29 -5.45 12.01 -1.39
N THR A 30 -4.62 11.11 -1.88
CA THR A 30 -4.61 10.78 -3.30
C THR A 30 -6.01 10.30 -3.68
N ARG A 31 -6.52 10.82 -4.78
CA ARG A 31 -7.85 10.41 -5.25
C ARG A 31 -7.76 8.94 -5.66
N PRO A 32 -8.40 8.03 -4.92
CA PRO A 32 -8.42 6.64 -5.33
C PRO A 32 -9.14 6.54 -6.67
N MET A 33 -8.69 5.61 -7.50
CA MET A 33 -9.43 5.27 -8.69
C MET A 33 -10.77 4.65 -8.27
N MET A 34 -11.88 5.24 -8.71
CA MET A 34 -13.19 4.67 -8.45
C MET A 34 -13.45 3.57 -9.48
N VAL A 35 -13.29 2.32 -9.07
CA VAL A 35 -13.57 1.17 -9.91
C VAL A 35 -15.08 0.98 -10.01
N HIS A 36 -15.59 1.04 -11.24
CA HIS A 36 -17.00 0.84 -11.54
C HIS A 36 -17.21 -0.55 -12.16
N PHE A 37 -18.20 -1.27 -11.67
CA PHE A 37 -18.62 -2.54 -12.22
C PHE A 37 -20.04 -2.41 -12.78
N THR A 38 -20.14 -2.20 -14.08
CA THR A 38 -21.41 -2.30 -14.80
C THR A 38 -21.45 -3.61 -15.57
N ARG A 39 -22.65 -4.16 -15.82
CA ARG A 39 -22.78 -5.43 -16.57
C ARG A 39 -22.07 -5.38 -17.92
N GLU A 40 -22.23 -4.30 -18.65
CA GLU A 40 -21.62 -4.13 -19.96
C GLU A 40 -20.09 -4.05 -19.88
N GLN A 41 -19.57 -3.28 -18.94
CA GLN A 41 -18.13 -3.17 -18.73
C GLN A 41 -17.51 -4.51 -18.32
N MET A 42 -18.16 -5.26 -17.43
CA MET A 42 -17.70 -6.58 -17.03
C MET A 42 -17.68 -7.57 -18.20
N VAL A 43 -18.74 -7.60 -19.02
CA VAL A 43 -18.79 -8.46 -20.22
C VAL A 43 -17.71 -8.08 -21.22
N ASN A 44 -17.55 -6.79 -21.51
CA ASN A 44 -16.57 -6.31 -22.48
C ASN A 44 -15.12 -6.58 -22.05
N ASN A 45 -14.86 -6.63 -20.75
CA ASN A 45 -13.54 -6.92 -20.18
C ASN A 45 -13.38 -8.37 -19.73
N ASN A 46 -14.32 -9.25 -20.05
CA ASN A 46 -14.32 -10.66 -19.67
C ASN A 46 -14.17 -10.89 -18.16
N ILE A 47 -14.75 -10.02 -17.35
CA ILE A 47 -14.82 -10.18 -15.89
C ILE A 47 -15.88 -11.20 -15.58
N THR A 48 -15.51 -12.30 -14.95
CA THR A 48 -16.44 -13.35 -14.54
C THR A 48 -17.26 -12.92 -13.32
N THR A 49 -18.54 -13.30 -13.29
CA THR A 49 -19.48 -12.87 -12.24
C THR A 49 -20.17 -14.04 -11.53
N ILE A 50 -20.00 -15.27 -12.03
CA ILE A 50 -20.70 -16.46 -11.53
C ILE A 50 -19.76 -17.30 -10.66
N GLY A 51 -20.21 -17.61 -9.45
CA GLY A 51 -19.52 -18.44 -8.47
C GLY A 51 -18.63 -17.65 -7.51
N ASP A 52 -18.28 -18.31 -6.39
CA ASP A 52 -17.53 -17.70 -5.30
C ASP A 52 -16.08 -17.33 -5.68
N ASN A 53 -15.56 -17.96 -6.72
CA ASN A 53 -14.22 -17.65 -7.29
C ASN A 53 -14.30 -16.81 -8.57
N SER A 54 -15.42 -16.12 -8.80
CA SER A 54 -15.52 -15.18 -9.92
C SER A 54 -14.62 -13.96 -9.70
N ASP A 55 -14.18 -13.33 -10.79
CA ASP A 55 -13.40 -12.10 -10.70
C ASP A 55 -14.10 -11.03 -9.87
N PHE A 56 -15.42 -10.89 -10.08
CA PHE A 56 -16.21 -9.94 -9.32
C PHE A 56 -16.16 -10.24 -7.82
N SER A 57 -16.38 -11.52 -7.43
CA SER A 57 -16.34 -11.89 -6.00
C SER A 57 -14.98 -11.69 -5.37
N ILE A 58 -13.91 -12.02 -6.09
CA ILE A 58 -12.53 -11.81 -5.59
C ILE A 58 -12.21 -10.32 -5.43
N LEU A 59 -12.63 -9.49 -6.39
CA LEU A 59 -12.33 -8.05 -6.39
C LEU A 59 -13.16 -7.25 -5.39
N THR A 60 -14.40 -7.68 -5.12
CA THR A 60 -15.35 -6.93 -4.29
C THR A 60 -15.61 -7.56 -2.92
N GLY A 61 -15.29 -8.84 -2.76
CA GLY A 61 -15.71 -9.63 -1.60
C GLY A 61 -17.17 -10.06 -1.60
N GLU A 62 -17.95 -9.74 -2.66
CA GLU A 62 -19.37 -9.93 -2.75
C GLU A 62 -19.77 -10.78 -3.96
N ALA A 63 -20.87 -11.54 -3.83
CA ALA A 63 -21.45 -12.27 -4.95
C ALA A 63 -22.25 -11.32 -5.86
N TYR A 64 -22.05 -11.44 -7.17
CA TYR A 64 -22.81 -10.63 -8.13
C TYR A 64 -24.26 -11.13 -8.27
N ASP A 65 -25.24 -10.22 -8.18
CA ASP A 65 -26.65 -10.54 -8.41
C ASP A 65 -26.97 -10.58 -9.92
N GLU A 66 -26.87 -11.75 -10.51
CA GLU A 66 -27.14 -11.95 -11.93
C GLU A 66 -28.61 -11.68 -12.30
N ALA A 67 -29.54 -11.71 -11.35
CA ALA A 67 -30.96 -11.49 -11.62
C ALA A 67 -31.28 -10.00 -11.82
N SER A 68 -30.81 -9.14 -10.93
CA SER A 68 -31.07 -7.70 -10.98
C SER A 68 -29.99 -6.94 -11.77
N LYS A 69 -28.83 -7.56 -12.00
CA LYS A 69 -27.68 -6.99 -12.75
C LYS A 69 -27.34 -5.56 -12.32
N PRO A 70 -27.09 -5.34 -11.04
CA PRO A 70 -26.82 -4.01 -10.53
C PRO A 70 -25.45 -3.49 -10.98
N ALA A 71 -25.27 -2.18 -10.90
CA ALA A 71 -23.95 -1.58 -10.99
C ALA A 71 -23.37 -1.39 -9.58
N TYR A 72 -22.04 -1.41 -9.50
CA TYR A 72 -21.30 -1.22 -8.26
C TYR A 72 -20.21 -0.17 -8.42
N ILE A 73 -19.85 0.49 -7.32
CA ILE A 73 -18.62 1.26 -7.18
C ILE A 73 -17.81 0.58 -6.09
N PHE A 74 -16.66 0.01 -6.42
CA PHE A 74 -15.96 -0.99 -5.59
C PHE A 74 -16.92 -2.13 -5.22
N ASN A 75 -17.19 -2.35 -3.92
CA ASN A 75 -18.14 -3.31 -3.39
C ASN A 75 -19.53 -2.70 -3.09
N ASP A 76 -19.71 -1.37 -3.23
CA ASP A 76 -20.97 -0.70 -2.95
C ASP A 76 -21.95 -0.77 -4.12
N ARG A 77 -23.11 -1.32 -3.87
CA ARG A 77 -24.18 -1.44 -4.85
C ARG A 77 -24.87 -0.09 -5.10
N ILE A 78 -25.11 0.24 -6.35
CA ILE A 78 -25.95 1.36 -6.74
C ILE A 78 -27.41 0.91 -6.68
N ILE A 79 -28.18 1.46 -5.74
CA ILE A 79 -29.60 1.09 -5.50
C ILE A 79 -30.58 1.97 -6.28
N ASN A 80 -30.21 3.20 -6.59
CA ASN A 80 -30.97 4.09 -7.44
C ASN A 80 -30.01 4.84 -8.36
N ARG A 81 -30.16 4.61 -9.66
CA ARG A 81 -29.23 5.12 -10.68
C ARG A 81 -29.85 6.18 -11.54
N ASP A 82 -28.98 7.03 -12.10
CA ASP A 82 -29.29 7.98 -13.17
C ASP A 82 -30.38 8.98 -12.79
N VAL A 83 -30.46 9.36 -11.52
CA VAL A 83 -31.37 10.43 -11.09
C VAL A 83 -30.90 11.73 -11.74
N THR A 84 -31.65 12.17 -12.74
CA THR A 84 -31.31 13.31 -13.57
C THR A 84 -31.42 14.63 -12.81
N CYS A 85 -30.37 15.41 -12.83
CA CYS A 85 -30.32 16.77 -12.30
C CYS A 85 -29.98 17.77 -13.42
N MET A 86 -30.15 19.04 -13.16
CA MET A 86 -29.86 20.09 -14.14
C MET A 86 -28.38 20.09 -14.60
N ASN A 87 -27.46 19.68 -13.74
CA ASN A 87 -26.01 19.75 -13.95
C ASN A 87 -25.31 18.37 -13.90
N GLY A 88 -26.04 17.25 -13.92
CA GLY A 88 -25.48 15.91 -13.86
C GLY A 88 -26.47 14.85 -13.42
N TYR A 89 -25.93 13.78 -12.85
CA TYR A 89 -26.72 12.62 -12.37
C TYR A 89 -26.32 12.29 -10.94
N ILE A 90 -27.27 11.79 -10.15
CA ILE A 90 -27.02 11.24 -8.82
C ILE A 90 -27.10 9.72 -8.91
N GLN A 91 -26.10 9.05 -8.34
CA GLN A 91 -26.08 7.60 -8.13
C GLN A 91 -26.21 7.35 -6.63
N GLN A 92 -27.32 6.77 -6.22
CA GLN A 92 -27.53 6.46 -4.80
C GLN A 92 -26.91 5.09 -4.49
N LEU A 93 -26.00 5.07 -3.54
CA LEU A 93 -25.34 3.86 -3.06
C LEU A 93 -26.12 3.23 -1.90
N GLN A 94 -25.93 1.93 -1.71
CA GLN A 94 -26.50 1.19 -0.59
C GLN A 94 -25.84 1.60 0.72
N ASP A 95 -24.54 1.76 0.71
CA ASP A 95 -23.72 2.09 1.86
C ASP A 95 -22.85 3.33 1.62
N VAL A 96 -22.11 3.73 2.63
CA VAL A 96 -21.15 4.86 2.52
C VAL A 96 -19.88 4.35 1.83
N LEU A 97 -19.57 4.95 0.69
CA LEU A 97 -18.36 4.64 -0.04
C LEU A 97 -17.12 5.05 0.78
N LEU A 98 -16.37 4.06 1.23
CA LEU A 98 -15.09 4.25 1.87
C LEU A 98 -13.98 3.97 0.85
N PRO A 99 -13.05 4.90 0.63
CA PRO A 99 -11.92 4.61 -0.24
C PRO A 99 -11.09 3.46 0.37
N PRO A 100 -10.58 2.53 -0.45
CA PRO A 100 -9.72 1.47 0.04
C PRO A 100 -8.45 2.05 0.67
N GLY A 101 -7.97 1.42 1.74
CA GLY A 101 -6.69 1.74 2.35
C GLY A 101 -5.52 1.50 1.40
N ASN A 102 -4.37 2.14 1.67
CA ASN A 102 -3.14 1.82 0.95
C ASN A 102 -2.63 0.41 1.33
N MET A 103 -1.71 -0.15 0.53
CA MET A 103 -1.20 -1.51 0.75
C MET A 103 -0.62 -1.71 2.15
N ALA A 104 0.15 -0.74 2.66
CA ALA A 104 0.75 -0.84 3.98
C ALA A 104 -0.29 -0.83 5.10
N GLN A 105 -1.37 -0.05 4.94
CA GLN A 105 -2.47 -0.01 5.90
C GLN A 105 -3.25 -1.32 5.91
N VAL A 106 -3.62 -1.83 4.74
CA VAL A 106 -4.32 -3.12 4.61
C VAL A 106 -3.52 -4.24 5.28
N LEU A 107 -2.21 -4.32 5.00
CA LEU A 107 -1.35 -5.34 5.61
C LEU A 107 -1.20 -5.20 7.12
N ARG A 108 -1.31 -3.99 7.65
CA ARG A 108 -1.24 -3.74 9.09
C ARG A 108 -2.52 -4.19 9.80
N ASP A 109 -3.64 -4.03 9.13
CA ASP A 109 -4.96 -4.38 9.67
C ASP A 109 -5.25 -5.89 9.57
N GLU A 110 -4.48 -6.62 8.74
CA GLU A 110 -4.61 -8.07 8.54
C GLU A 110 -3.79 -8.87 9.57
N ASN A 111 -4.46 -9.79 10.28
CA ASN A 111 -3.85 -10.56 11.36
C ASN A 111 -2.79 -11.58 10.89
N GLU A 112 -2.89 -12.06 9.65
CA GLU A 112 -2.03 -13.12 9.13
C GLU A 112 -0.77 -12.60 8.42
N THR A 113 -0.57 -11.28 8.32
CA THR A 113 0.55 -10.65 7.62
C THR A 113 1.39 -9.74 8.52
N SER A 114 1.27 -9.92 9.84
CA SER A 114 1.87 -9.04 10.84
C SER A 114 3.40 -8.99 10.76
N ILE A 115 4.06 -10.12 10.48
CA ILE A 115 5.52 -10.18 10.34
C ILE A 115 5.97 -9.43 9.09
N PHE A 116 5.26 -9.61 7.96
CA PHE A 116 5.59 -8.90 6.73
C PHE A 116 5.35 -7.40 6.86
N SER A 117 4.23 -6.99 7.46
CA SER A 117 3.93 -5.58 7.79
C SER A 117 5.06 -4.95 8.63
N ARG A 118 5.53 -5.66 9.67
CA ARG A 118 6.68 -5.21 10.46
C ARG A 118 7.96 -5.07 9.64
N MET A 119 8.22 -6.01 8.70
CA MET A 119 9.38 -5.91 7.80
C MET A 119 9.28 -4.68 6.88
N LEU A 120 8.09 -4.31 6.42
CA LEU A 120 7.87 -3.06 5.70
C LEU A 120 8.17 -1.83 6.58
N ASP A 121 7.73 -1.86 7.82
CA ASP A 121 7.90 -0.74 8.76
C ASP A 121 9.36 -0.41 9.08
N TYR A 122 10.31 -1.29 8.81
CA TYR A 122 11.73 -0.93 8.86
C TYR A 122 12.11 0.18 7.86
N PHE A 123 11.36 0.28 6.77
CA PHE A 123 11.58 1.28 5.72
C PHE A 123 10.65 2.49 5.84
N ALA A 124 9.74 2.48 6.80
CA ALA A 124 8.86 3.61 7.08
C ALA A 124 9.63 4.78 7.69
N ALA A 125 9.33 5.99 7.26
CA ALA A 125 9.95 7.20 7.79
C ALA A 125 8.98 8.39 7.77
N PRO A 126 9.05 9.29 8.75
CA PRO A 126 8.28 10.52 8.76
C PRO A 126 8.99 11.61 7.94
N TYR A 127 8.35 12.08 6.88
CA TYR A 127 8.82 13.19 6.07
C TYR A 127 8.02 14.45 6.38
N TYR A 128 8.70 15.54 6.70
CA TYR A 128 8.05 16.82 6.95
C TYR A 128 7.37 17.34 5.68
N ASP A 129 6.09 17.67 5.81
CA ASP A 129 5.29 18.25 4.74
C ASP A 129 5.03 19.74 5.00
N ALA A 130 5.92 20.58 4.48
CA ALA A 130 5.83 22.00 4.64
C ALA A 130 4.56 22.60 4.00
N ALA A 131 4.13 22.08 2.86
CA ALA A 131 2.97 22.58 2.15
C ALA A 131 1.70 22.33 2.96
N THR A 132 1.50 21.10 3.43
CA THR A 132 0.34 20.76 4.28
C THR A 132 0.40 21.48 5.62
N THR A 133 1.58 21.62 6.23
CA THR A 133 1.72 22.38 7.48
C THR A 133 1.29 23.83 7.31
N ASN A 134 1.74 24.50 6.25
CA ASN A 134 1.39 25.88 5.97
C ASN A 134 -0.11 26.03 5.67
N GLN A 135 -0.68 25.17 4.82
CA GLN A 135 -2.10 25.18 4.50
C GLN A 135 -2.98 24.99 5.74
N TYR A 136 -2.60 24.06 6.62
CA TYR A 136 -3.31 23.85 7.88
C TYR A 136 -3.23 25.09 8.77
N ASN A 137 -2.07 25.72 8.90
CA ASN A 137 -1.88 26.87 9.76
C ASN A 137 -2.61 28.12 9.23
N ASP A 138 -2.68 28.31 7.92
CA ASP A 138 -3.49 29.36 7.31
C ASP A 138 -4.98 29.16 7.63
N TRP A 139 -5.45 27.92 7.50
CA TRP A 139 -6.82 27.59 7.89
C TRP A 139 -7.04 27.77 9.40
N ALA A 140 -6.10 27.35 10.22
CA ALA A 140 -6.18 27.43 11.68
C ALA A 140 -6.27 28.88 12.16
N VAL A 141 -5.49 29.79 11.58
CA VAL A 141 -5.59 31.22 11.85
C VAL A 141 -6.98 31.77 11.51
N ALA A 142 -7.50 31.40 10.34
CA ALA A 142 -8.83 31.86 9.90
C ALA A 142 -9.99 31.32 10.76
N ASN A 143 -9.78 30.19 11.46
CA ASN A 143 -10.81 29.51 12.26
C ASN A 143 -10.53 29.53 13.77
N ASN A 144 -9.55 30.31 14.25
CA ASN A 144 -9.11 30.33 15.66
C ASN A 144 -8.79 28.94 16.22
N ALA A 145 -8.21 28.07 15.40
CA ALA A 145 -7.76 26.73 15.80
C ALA A 145 -6.28 26.75 16.20
N PRO A 146 -5.82 25.79 17.01
CA PRO A 146 -4.41 25.67 17.39
C PRO A 146 -3.51 25.48 16.17
N LEU A 147 -2.39 26.17 16.13
CA LEU A 147 -1.35 25.97 15.12
C LEU A 147 -0.61 24.67 15.36
N LYS A 148 -0.06 24.11 14.29
CA LYS A 148 0.82 22.93 14.35
C LYS A 148 2.22 23.30 13.87
N ASP A 149 3.23 22.88 14.65
CA ASP A 149 4.62 23.15 14.31
C ASP A 149 5.05 22.36 13.06
N SER A 150 4.54 21.14 12.93
CA SER A 150 4.89 20.27 11.82
C SER A 150 3.82 19.20 11.58
N ILE A 151 3.53 18.96 10.30
CA ILE A 151 2.75 17.84 9.83
C ILE A 151 3.65 17.00 8.93
N PHE A 152 3.56 15.68 9.04
CA PHE A 152 4.43 14.74 8.33
C PHE A 152 3.64 13.86 7.38
N GLN A 153 4.32 13.34 6.37
CA GLN A 153 3.88 12.20 5.57
C GLN A 153 4.59 10.95 6.09
N VAL A 154 3.86 9.85 6.26
CA VAL A 154 4.47 8.53 6.45
C VAL A 154 4.83 8.00 5.07
N ARG A 155 6.12 7.85 4.81
CA ARG A 155 6.64 7.38 3.54
C ARG A 155 7.52 6.17 3.76
N TYR A 156 7.55 5.28 2.77
CA TYR A 156 8.47 4.14 2.75
C TYR A 156 9.61 4.43 1.80
N LEU A 157 10.83 4.27 2.29
CA LEU A 157 12.05 4.46 1.49
C LEU A 157 11.97 3.57 0.26
N SER A 158 11.88 4.15 -0.93
CA SER A 158 11.68 3.40 -2.18
C SER A 158 12.35 4.07 -3.37
N SER A 159 12.65 3.26 -4.39
CA SER A 159 13.22 3.76 -5.66
C SER A 159 12.18 4.42 -6.55
N ARG A 160 10.91 4.11 -6.33
CA ARG A 160 9.77 4.66 -7.07
C ARG A 160 8.79 5.26 -6.10
N SER A 161 8.76 6.56 -6.04
CA SER A 161 7.81 7.32 -5.25
C SER A 161 7.41 8.55 -6.05
N GLN A 162 6.38 9.27 -5.55
CA GLN A 162 5.91 10.53 -6.14
C GLN A 162 7.01 11.54 -6.43
N ASN A 163 8.06 11.53 -5.64
CA ASN A 163 9.25 12.29 -5.87
C ASN A 163 10.38 11.32 -6.22
N ALA A 164 10.81 11.32 -7.47
CA ALA A 164 12.00 10.59 -7.91
C ALA A 164 13.25 10.93 -7.06
N SER A 165 13.21 12.02 -6.31
CA SER A 165 14.21 12.44 -5.33
C SER A 165 14.17 11.71 -3.99
N LEU A 166 13.22 10.80 -3.76
CA LEU A 166 13.09 10.09 -2.48
C LEU A 166 13.91 8.80 -2.36
N VAL A 167 14.90 8.62 -3.17
CA VAL A 167 16.04 7.75 -2.83
C VAL A 167 16.91 8.42 -1.75
N VAL A 168 16.37 9.44 -1.10
CA VAL A 168 16.98 10.12 0.04
C VAL A 168 16.23 9.81 1.31
N ASP A 169 16.94 9.73 2.41
CA ASP A 169 16.35 9.59 3.73
C ASP A 169 15.68 10.91 4.20
N PRO A 170 14.93 10.92 5.32
CA PRO A 170 14.33 12.14 5.87
C PRO A 170 15.33 13.25 6.22
N SER A 171 16.62 12.94 6.31
CA SER A 171 17.69 13.92 6.55
C SER A 171 18.32 14.46 5.25
N GLY A 172 17.82 14.01 4.08
CA GLY A 172 18.29 14.43 2.77
C GLY A 172 19.51 13.66 2.25
N ASN A 173 19.96 12.59 2.93
CA ASN A 173 21.09 11.79 2.47
C ASN A 173 20.62 10.78 1.43
N THR A 174 21.40 10.63 0.37
CA THR A 174 21.15 9.61 -0.65
C THR A 174 21.25 8.21 -0.06
N MET A 175 20.24 7.39 -0.26
CA MET A 175 20.21 5.99 0.17
C MET A 175 21.01 5.13 -0.81
N GLY A 176 21.89 4.29 -0.27
CA GLY A 176 22.62 3.29 -1.06
C GLY A 176 21.68 2.25 -1.69
N GLN A 177 22.08 1.71 -2.84
CA GLN A 177 21.35 0.63 -3.51
C GLN A 177 21.09 -0.53 -2.53
N GLY A 178 19.85 -1.07 -2.56
CA GLY A 178 19.45 -2.17 -1.71
C GLY A 178 18.98 -1.78 -0.30
N ARG A 179 18.94 -0.50 0.04
CA ARG A 179 18.41 -0.01 1.33
C ARG A 179 16.99 0.57 1.23
N TYR A 180 16.31 0.32 0.15
CA TYR A 180 14.98 0.84 -0.13
C TYR A 180 14.12 -0.20 -0.85
N LEU A 181 12.83 0.01 -0.82
CA LEU A 181 11.82 -0.82 -1.48
C LEU A 181 11.72 -0.50 -2.98
N ALA A 182 11.04 -1.36 -3.75
CA ALA A 182 10.81 -1.12 -5.17
C ALA A 182 9.85 0.05 -5.39
N TYR A 183 8.80 0.16 -4.58
CA TYR A 183 7.86 1.28 -4.55
C TYR A 183 7.38 1.51 -3.10
N ASP A 184 6.75 2.67 -2.86
CA ASP A 184 6.18 3.06 -1.56
C ASP A 184 4.77 2.46 -1.39
N PRO A 185 4.56 1.47 -0.52
CA PRO A 185 3.25 0.85 -0.32
C PRO A 185 2.29 1.68 0.55
N GLY A 186 2.80 2.74 1.18
CA GLY A 186 2.03 3.65 2.04
C GLY A 186 1.47 4.86 1.31
N TRP A 187 1.76 5.01 0.02
CA TRP A 187 1.31 6.14 -0.76
C TRP A 187 0.69 5.68 -2.07
N ASN A 188 -0.63 5.69 -2.11
CA ASN A 188 -1.42 5.29 -3.28
C ASN A 188 -1.48 6.40 -4.30
N GLN A 189 -0.38 6.72 -4.96
CA GLN A 189 -0.52 7.48 -6.19
C GLN A 189 -0.43 6.55 -7.37
N TYR A 190 -1.53 6.52 -8.11
CA TYR A 190 -1.50 6.18 -9.50
C TYR A 190 -0.62 7.19 -10.23
N TYR A 191 0.58 6.76 -10.55
CA TYR A 191 1.37 7.41 -11.58
C TYR A 191 1.22 6.58 -12.84
N PRO A 192 0.41 7.00 -13.80
CA PRO A 192 0.52 6.45 -15.13
C PRO A 192 1.96 6.72 -15.61
N ALA A 193 2.65 5.68 -16.07
CA ALA A 193 4.04 5.75 -16.52
C ALA A 193 4.25 6.79 -17.62
N HIS A 194 3.18 7.31 -18.19
CA HIS A 194 3.13 8.26 -19.29
C HIS A 194 2.24 9.46 -19.00
N ALA A 195 2.30 10.01 -17.80
CA ALA A 195 1.73 11.33 -17.54
C ALA A 195 2.45 12.39 -18.39
N ASN A 196 2.31 12.32 -19.68
CA ASN A 196 2.40 13.51 -20.50
C ASN A 196 1.23 14.38 -20.08
N THR A 197 1.54 15.55 -19.57
CA THR A 197 0.68 16.55 -18.99
C THR A 197 -0.51 17.01 -19.85
N SER A 198 -0.71 16.44 -21.03
CA SER A 198 -1.74 16.78 -21.98
C SER A 198 -2.74 15.67 -22.34
N SER A 199 -2.55 14.46 -21.88
CA SER A 199 -3.55 13.40 -22.04
C SER A 199 -3.76 12.70 -20.70
N ILE A 200 -4.97 12.79 -20.20
CA ILE A 200 -5.45 12.06 -19.03
C ILE A 200 -5.67 10.60 -19.47
N ASP A 201 -4.61 9.95 -19.87
CA ASP A 201 -4.64 8.50 -20.08
C ASP A 201 -4.22 7.85 -18.74
N TYR A 202 -5.17 7.79 -17.83
CA TYR A 202 -5.04 7.04 -16.58
C TYR A 202 -5.10 5.55 -16.91
N SER A 203 -4.12 5.07 -17.64
CA SER A 203 -4.06 3.64 -17.92
C SER A 203 -3.74 2.93 -16.61
N ILE A 204 -4.54 1.91 -16.32
CA ILE A 204 -4.39 0.98 -15.18
C ILE A 204 -3.02 0.27 -15.20
N THR A 205 -2.26 0.43 -16.26
CA THR A 205 -1.00 -0.25 -16.57
C THR A 205 0.16 0.06 -15.61
N ASP A 206 -0.01 0.99 -14.68
CA ASP A 206 1.08 1.38 -13.77
C ASP A 206 0.79 1.11 -12.28
N MET A 207 -0.10 0.18 -12.00
CA MET A 207 -0.36 -0.28 -10.63
C MET A 207 0.76 -1.18 -10.15
N GLY A 208 1.25 -0.93 -8.93
CA GLY A 208 2.10 -1.89 -8.24
C GLY A 208 1.27 -3.07 -7.73
N ALA A 209 1.88 -4.24 -7.67
CA ALA A 209 1.34 -5.38 -6.96
C ALA A 209 2.34 -5.90 -5.92
N MET A 210 1.82 -6.46 -4.84
CA MET A 210 2.62 -7.05 -3.77
C MET A 210 2.13 -8.46 -3.48
N PHE A 211 3.04 -9.44 -3.55
CA PHE A 211 2.76 -10.83 -3.23
C PHE A 211 3.19 -11.10 -1.79
N VAL A 212 2.24 -11.09 -0.88
CA VAL A 212 2.54 -11.10 0.55
C VAL A 212 2.46 -12.51 1.12
N PRO A 213 3.57 -13.04 1.67
CA PRO A 213 3.53 -14.29 2.40
C PRO A 213 2.83 -14.08 3.75
N CYS A 214 1.96 -15.02 4.13
CA CYS A 214 1.40 -15.03 5.48
C CYS A 214 2.47 -15.33 6.55
N ASP A 215 2.17 -15.01 7.80
CA ASP A 215 3.08 -15.21 8.92
C ASP A 215 3.58 -16.67 9.04
N ALA A 216 2.71 -17.64 8.77
CA ALA A 216 3.08 -19.05 8.76
C ALA A 216 4.14 -19.38 7.67
N ALA A 217 4.02 -18.77 6.48
CA ALA A 217 4.98 -18.93 5.39
C ALA A 217 6.33 -18.30 5.74
N ILE A 218 6.32 -17.09 6.35
CA ILE A 218 7.54 -16.43 6.81
C ILE A 218 8.23 -17.23 7.90
N LYS A 219 7.50 -17.75 8.88
CA LYS A 219 8.02 -18.63 9.91
C LYS A 219 8.66 -19.89 9.29
N LYS A 220 7.93 -20.55 8.39
CA LYS A 220 8.45 -21.72 7.67
C LYS A 220 9.74 -21.42 6.90
N TYR A 221 9.89 -20.21 6.36
CA TYR A 221 11.08 -19.82 5.60
C TYR A 221 12.30 -19.56 6.49
N PHE A 222 12.14 -18.81 7.59
CA PHE A 222 13.25 -18.36 8.42
C PHE A 222 13.59 -19.28 9.59
N LEU A 223 12.68 -20.13 10.06
CA LEU A 223 12.94 -21.06 11.16
C LEU A 223 13.77 -22.28 10.72
N PRO A 224 14.33 -23.04 11.66
CA PRO A 224 15.15 -24.22 11.37
C PRO A 224 14.48 -25.19 10.39
N GLY A 225 15.21 -25.56 9.34
CA GLY A 225 14.71 -26.37 8.23
C GLY A 225 14.14 -25.57 7.06
N GLY A 226 13.93 -24.25 7.20
CA GLY A 226 13.54 -23.38 6.11
C GLY A 226 14.72 -22.87 5.28
N ASN A 227 14.47 -22.52 4.03
CA ASN A 227 15.51 -22.07 3.09
C ASN A 227 16.19 -20.76 3.49
N GLY A 228 15.56 -19.94 4.33
CA GLY A 228 16.11 -18.68 4.86
C GLY A 228 16.70 -18.79 6.27
N ALA A 229 16.69 -19.98 6.88
CA ALA A 229 17.19 -20.16 8.26
C ALA A 229 18.65 -19.71 8.43
N PHE A 230 19.51 -19.95 7.44
CA PHE A 230 20.91 -19.52 7.45
C PHE A 230 21.06 -17.99 7.59
N LEU A 231 20.08 -17.20 7.14
CA LEU A 231 20.10 -15.73 7.29
C LEU A 231 19.95 -15.34 8.76
N ILE A 232 19.14 -16.06 9.51
CA ILE A 232 19.03 -15.87 10.97
C ILE A 232 20.33 -16.27 11.65
N ASP A 233 20.97 -17.37 11.23
CA ASP A 233 22.25 -17.82 11.80
C ASP A 233 23.38 -16.78 11.57
N ILE A 234 23.36 -16.08 10.43
CA ILE A 234 24.36 -15.06 10.08
C ILE A 234 24.06 -13.73 10.76
N TYR A 235 22.81 -13.28 10.73
CA TYR A 235 22.43 -11.91 11.09
C TYR A 235 21.66 -11.82 12.40
N GLY A 236 21.07 -12.90 12.90
CA GLY A 236 20.38 -12.91 14.17
C GLY A 236 21.31 -12.71 15.36
N THR A 237 20.74 -12.46 16.51
CA THR A 237 21.46 -12.31 17.80
C THR A 237 20.97 -13.27 18.85
N LYS A 238 19.88 -13.97 18.57
CA LYS A 238 19.26 -14.97 19.44
C LYS A 238 19.21 -16.32 18.74
N GLU A 239 19.03 -17.38 19.54
CA GLU A 239 18.72 -18.69 19.01
C GLU A 239 17.56 -18.63 18.01
N ASN A 240 17.69 -19.37 16.91
CA ASN A 240 16.66 -19.38 15.86
C ASN A 240 15.44 -20.21 16.29
N THR A 241 14.54 -19.53 16.99
CA THR A 241 13.25 -20.06 17.46
C THR A 241 12.12 -19.14 17.08
N GLU A 242 10.89 -19.64 17.07
CA GLU A 242 9.72 -18.82 16.76
C GLU A 242 9.59 -17.62 17.70
N ALA A 243 9.85 -17.80 19.00
CA ALA A 243 9.79 -16.74 20.00
C ALA A 243 10.78 -15.60 19.74
N ASN A 244 11.92 -15.91 19.14
CA ASN A 244 12.99 -14.95 18.87
C ASN A 244 12.98 -14.41 17.43
N LEU A 245 12.06 -14.87 16.58
CA LEU A 245 12.08 -14.55 15.14
C LEU A 245 12.05 -13.05 14.87
N LEU A 246 11.14 -12.32 15.51
CA LEU A 246 11.02 -10.87 15.31
C LEU A 246 12.30 -10.13 15.74
N GLU A 247 12.88 -10.50 16.87
CA GLU A 247 14.13 -9.89 17.35
C GLU A 247 15.31 -10.20 16.43
N ASN A 248 15.35 -11.40 15.87
CA ASN A 248 16.35 -11.78 14.87
C ASN A 248 16.18 -11.03 13.54
N LEU A 249 14.93 -10.78 13.10
CA LEU A 249 14.66 -9.96 11.92
C LEU A 249 15.05 -8.50 12.17
N ASP A 250 14.78 -7.96 13.36
CA ASP A 250 15.22 -6.64 13.79
C ASP A 250 16.77 -6.54 13.71
N SER A 251 17.46 -7.54 14.21
CA SER A 251 18.93 -7.62 14.16
C SER A 251 19.46 -7.72 12.73
N MET A 252 18.78 -8.49 11.89
CA MET A 252 19.13 -8.63 10.47
C MET A 252 19.02 -7.29 9.76
N TYR A 253 17.95 -6.53 9.99
CA TYR A 253 17.79 -5.21 9.40
C TYR A 253 18.91 -4.25 9.85
N VAL A 254 19.25 -4.25 11.14
CA VAL A 254 20.31 -3.37 11.68
C VAL A 254 21.68 -3.72 11.09
N LYS A 255 22.00 -5.01 11.01
CA LYS A 255 23.29 -5.47 10.50
C LYS A 255 23.42 -5.36 8.98
N ASN A 256 22.35 -5.69 8.26
CA ASN A 256 22.34 -5.65 6.80
C ASN A 256 20.91 -5.43 6.25
N PRO A 257 20.45 -4.17 6.16
CA PRO A 257 19.11 -3.84 5.67
C PRO A 257 18.87 -4.30 4.23
N GLN A 258 19.92 -4.56 3.46
CA GLN A 258 19.80 -5.03 2.08
C GLN A 258 19.16 -6.42 1.98
N VAL A 259 19.37 -7.28 2.98
CA VAL A 259 18.76 -8.62 3.00
C VAL A 259 17.24 -8.52 3.07
N ILE A 260 16.72 -7.72 4.00
CA ILE A 260 15.27 -7.50 4.14
C ILE A 260 14.72 -6.77 2.91
N SER A 261 15.41 -5.74 2.43
CA SER A 261 15.00 -5.01 1.23
C SER A 261 14.92 -5.92 0.00
N ALA A 262 15.92 -6.79 -0.21
CA ALA A 262 15.91 -7.73 -1.32
C ALA A 262 14.76 -8.74 -1.21
N PHE A 263 14.51 -9.26 0.00
CA PHE A 263 13.38 -10.16 0.24
C PHE A 263 12.05 -9.49 -0.16
N ILE A 264 11.79 -8.27 0.30
CA ILE A 264 10.56 -7.55 -0.01
C ILE A 264 10.47 -7.20 -1.50
N LYS A 265 11.57 -6.71 -2.11
CA LYS A 265 11.59 -6.32 -3.53
C LYS A 265 11.23 -7.48 -4.47
N ASN A 266 11.64 -8.70 -4.13
CA ASN A 266 11.28 -9.89 -4.92
C ASN A 266 9.76 -10.15 -4.92
N LEU A 267 9.04 -9.61 -3.94
CA LEU A 267 7.60 -9.75 -3.76
C LEU A 267 6.83 -8.51 -4.28
N GLN A 268 7.54 -7.47 -4.70
CA GLN A 268 6.97 -6.24 -5.26
C GLN A 268 7.12 -6.23 -6.79
N LYS A 269 6.02 -5.97 -7.49
CA LYS A 269 5.98 -5.70 -8.93
C LYS A 269 5.63 -4.24 -9.13
N ASN A 270 6.54 -3.48 -9.75
CA ASN A 270 6.40 -2.03 -9.92
C ASN A 270 5.28 -1.62 -10.87
N SER A 271 5.04 -2.43 -11.87
CA SER A 271 4.04 -2.18 -12.89
C SER A 271 3.31 -3.49 -13.14
N PHE A 272 2.02 -3.49 -12.88
CA PHE A 272 1.19 -4.67 -12.95
C PHE A 272 0.07 -4.43 -13.94
N VAL A 273 0.08 -5.15 -15.05
CA VAL A 273 -0.80 -4.89 -16.19
C VAL A 273 -2.18 -5.51 -15.99
N GLU A 274 -2.25 -6.70 -15.40
CA GLU A 274 -3.49 -7.44 -15.23
C GLU A 274 -4.03 -7.28 -13.82
N THR A 275 -5.24 -6.77 -13.73
CA THR A 275 -5.98 -6.59 -12.46
C THR A 275 -7.12 -7.57 -12.29
N VAL A 276 -7.42 -8.35 -13.33
CA VAL A 276 -8.52 -9.32 -13.33
C VAL A 276 -7.98 -10.71 -12.98
N PRO A 277 -8.38 -11.31 -11.85
CA PRO A 277 -7.82 -12.57 -11.36
C PRO A 277 -7.85 -13.73 -12.34
N SER A 278 -8.92 -13.88 -13.12
CA SER A 278 -9.04 -14.96 -14.11
C SER A 278 -7.99 -14.91 -15.23
N LYS A 279 -7.35 -13.76 -15.43
CA LYS A 279 -6.27 -13.60 -16.41
C LYS A 279 -4.89 -14.01 -15.88
N PHE A 280 -4.78 -14.31 -14.59
CA PHE A 280 -3.55 -14.79 -13.95
C PHE A 280 -3.38 -16.31 -14.04
N ALA A 281 -4.04 -16.95 -14.98
CA ALA A 281 -4.07 -18.42 -15.08
C ALA A 281 -2.67 -19.05 -15.29
N SER A 282 -1.70 -18.32 -15.82
CA SER A 282 -0.36 -18.82 -16.06
C SER A 282 0.72 -17.98 -15.39
N ILE A 283 0.98 -16.79 -15.86
CA ILE A 283 2.10 -15.98 -15.39
C ILE A 283 1.68 -14.53 -15.29
N ILE A 284 2.19 -13.89 -14.26
CA ILE A 284 1.99 -12.49 -13.98
C ILE A 284 3.08 -11.71 -14.71
N ASN A 285 2.67 -10.83 -15.60
CA ASN A 285 3.56 -9.93 -16.29
C ASN A 285 3.52 -8.55 -15.64
N ASP A 286 4.66 -7.92 -15.52
CA ASP A 286 4.72 -6.48 -15.26
C ASP A 286 4.51 -5.67 -16.56
N ALA A 287 4.49 -4.35 -16.47
CA ALA A 287 4.33 -3.48 -17.63
C ALA A 287 5.47 -3.59 -18.68
N SER A 288 6.56 -4.27 -18.32
CA SER A 288 7.67 -4.58 -19.22
C SER A 288 7.56 -5.98 -19.82
N GLU A 289 6.42 -6.65 -19.61
CA GLU A 289 6.15 -8.03 -20.05
C GLU A 289 7.18 -9.05 -19.52
N ASN A 290 7.83 -8.75 -18.42
CA ASN A 290 8.75 -9.68 -17.77
C ASN A 290 7.94 -10.76 -17.04
N MET A 291 8.26 -12.00 -17.33
CA MET A 291 7.63 -13.17 -16.72
C MET A 291 8.43 -13.63 -15.50
#